data_9d59ba4ed4f535566a7d98511168dd6a
#
_entry.id   9d59ba4ed4f535566a7d98511168dd6a
#
_cell.length_a   1.000
_cell.length_b   1.000
_cell.length_c   1.000
_cell.angle_alpha   90.00
_cell.angle_beta   90.00
_cell.angle_gamma   90.00
#
_symmetry.space_group_name_H-M   'P 1'
#
loop_
_entity.id
_entity.type
_entity.pdbx_description
1 polymer ?
#
loop_
_entity_poly.entity_id
_entity_poly.type
_entity_poly.pdbx_seq_one_letter_code
_entity_poly.pdbx_strand_id
1 'polypeptide(L)'
;MTLSTTFREISEIVSNLPVISSHEHHLPDSFHQNLTLDSLLENSYIGWYVGRTKKSIENLTDDSQISVSRKPKIYLLPSDNPQEEPQTLSKQRAEFLDRHGYNSYMVWLERGLQAIYGYEGFLKPENWDSISQQISIRHKNPHAPLEILKQQGKYLHAVQDSYWDYGYDLDHPDFFSPTMRVDMFVTSCHPTLLDHDRNSPFISYPGIPTNNFDDYLDFIKELFINWRQNGAVAMKSASAYERTIQYNEVDYKTAKQLFYKANDEISWEDRIVYGDFMFNWFCGLSRELDVPFQIHTGLAELSGSHPLLFESTIARYPAVQFVLFHSGYPWYSDILGLAHNYDNVFIDMVWAPIISTTGAVDALHQYIEVAQSSDLIGWGSDTWTSEEAVGAVLAWKYVVSKVLAEKIEAGYFDFSKAEVLAQKLMYKNNAALYRFDY
;
A
#
# COMPACT_ATOMS: atom_id res chain seq x y z
N MET A 1 -26.64 -19.94 -1.30
CA MET A 1 -26.18 -20.73 -0.13
C MET A 1 -26.47 -19.91 1.11
N THR A 2 -27.13 -20.50 2.11
CA THR A 2 -27.28 -19.83 3.41
C THR A 2 -25.95 -19.88 4.12
N LEU A 3 -25.45 -18.73 4.61
CA LEU A 3 -24.22 -18.66 5.40
C LEU A 3 -24.36 -19.57 6.64
N SER A 4 -23.33 -20.31 6.99
CA SER A 4 -23.33 -21.21 8.16
C SER A 4 -23.53 -20.44 9.47
N THR A 5 -23.97 -21.12 10.52
CA THR A 5 -24.09 -20.52 11.85
C THR A 5 -22.70 -20.10 12.37
N THR A 6 -21.70 -20.93 12.19
CA THR A 6 -20.30 -20.67 12.54
C THR A 6 -19.79 -19.39 11.88
N PHE A 7 -20.04 -19.22 10.58
CA PHE A 7 -19.64 -17.99 9.87
C PHE A 7 -20.31 -16.75 10.47
N ARG A 8 -21.61 -16.81 10.82
CA ARG A 8 -22.31 -15.65 11.40
C ARG A 8 -21.74 -15.28 12.77
N GLU A 9 -21.51 -16.27 13.64
CA GLU A 9 -20.94 -16.04 14.97
C GLU A 9 -19.53 -15.46 14.90
N ILE A 10 -18.64 -16.03 14.09
CA ILE A 10 -17.28 -15.49 13.88
C ILE A 10 -17.33 -14.11 13.23
N SER A 11 -18.21 -13.89 12.25
CA SER A 11 -18.35 -12.59 11.58
C SER A 11 -18.82 -11.49 12.54
N GLU A 12 -19.68 -11.82 13.50
CA GLU A 12 -20.09 -10.89 14.55
C GLU A 12 -18.90 -10.49 15.44
N ILE A 13 -18.08 -11.48 15.87
CA ILE A 13 -16.87 -11.24 16.65
C ILE A 13 -15.90 -10.35 15.87
N VAL A 14 -15.53 -10.76 14.64
CA VAL A 14 -14.55 -10.06 13.81
C VAL A 14 -15.03 -8.65 13.43
N SER A 15 -16.30 -8.47 13.16
CA SER A 15 -16.88 -7.14 12.83
C SER A 15 -16.71 -6.14 13.95
N ASN A 16 -16.68 -6.60 15.22
CA ASN A 16 -16.49 -5.76 16.39
C ASN A 16 -15.04 -5.45 16.74
N LEU A 17 -14.07 -6.19 16.20
CA LEU A 17 -12.65 -5.94 16.45
C LEU A 17 -12.19 -4.65 15.76
N PRO A 18 -11.30 -3.88 16.42
CA PRO A 18 -10.60 -2.78 15.78
C PRO A 18 -9.52 -3.29 14.82
N VAL A 19 -8.96 -2.40 14.01
CA VAL A 19 -7.86 -2.68 13.10
C VAL A 19 -6.68 -1.75 13.35
N ILE A 20 -5.47 -2.25 13.08
CA ILE A 20 -4.27 -1.44 12.84
C ILE A 20 -3.83 -1.75 11.42
N SER A 21 -3.75 -0.73 10.59
CA SER A 21 -3.28 -0.88 9.21
C SER A 21 -1.77 -0.81 9.14
N SER A 22 -1.16 -1.80 8.50
CA SER A 22 0.30 -1.82 8.27
C SER A 22 0.75 -0.84 7.20
N HIS A 23 -0.18 -0.34 6.36
CA HIS A 23 0.17 0.54 5.24
C HIS A 23 -1.03 1.25 4.64
N GLU A 24 -0.89 2.57 4.48
CA GLU A 24 -1.85 3.46 3.83
C GLU A 24 -1.14 4.46 2.92
N HIS A 25 -1.85 4.92 1.90
CA HIS A 25 -1.51 6.09 1.09
C HIS A 25 -2.50 7.23 1.29
N HIS A 26 -3.08 7.34 2.50
CA HIS A 26 -4.18 8.27 2.76
C HIS A 26 -3.82 9.70 2.37
N LEU A 27 -4.74 10.37 1.68
CA LEU A 27 -4.53 11.73 1.19
C LEU A 27 -4.76 12.75 2.31
N PRO A 28 -4.12 13.94 2.26
CA PRO A 28 -4.32 14.99 3.24
C PRO A 28 -5.78 15.45 3.35
N ASP A 29 -6.18 15.96 4.52
CA ASP A 29 -7.54 16.47 4.78
C ASP A 29 -7.99 17.52 3.76
N SER A 30 -7.07 18.36 3.27
CA SER A 30 -7.35 19.37 2.24
C SER A 30 -7.84 18.78 0.91
N PHE A 31 -7.41 17.57 0.58
CA PHE A 31 -7.91 16.85 -0.60
C PHE A 31 -9.38 16.47 -0.43
N HIS A 32 -9.73 15.97 0.76
CA HIS A 32 -11.07 15.46 1.05
C HIS A 32 -12.14 16.55 1.09
N GLN A 33 -11.79 17.82 1.37
CA GLN A 33 -12.76 18.92 1.49
C GLN A 33 -13.65 19.12 0.25
N ASN A 34 -13.19 18.71 -0.92
CA ASN A 34 -13.93 18.83 -2.18
C ASN A 34 -14.27 17.46 -2.79
N LEU A 35 -14.30 16.43 -1.98
CA LEU A 35 -14.53 15.07 -2.46
C LEU A 35 -15.95 14.92 -3.01
N THR A 36 -16.06 14.34 -4.19
CA THR A 36 -17.29 13.90 -4.86
C THR A 36 -17.20 12.42 -5.14
N LEU A 37 -18.29 11.77 -5.56
CA LEU A 37 -18.21 10.36 -5.96
C LEU A 37 -17.26 10.16 -7.15
N ASP A 38 -17.29 11.08 -8.13
CA ASP A 38 -16.41 11.00 -9.30
C ASP A 38 -14.94 11.11 -8.88
N SER A 39 -14.56 12.13 -8.12
CA SER A 39 -13.17 12.29 -7.64
C SER A 39 -12.73 11.17 -6.68
N LEU A 40 -13.64 10.59 -5.90
CA LEU A 40 -13.38 9.43 -5.05
C LEU A 40 -13.04 8.21 -5.91
N LEU A 41 -13.86 7.92 -6.93
CA LEU A 41 -13.60 6.82 -7.85
C LEU A 41 -12.27 6.99 -8.61
N GLU A 42 -11.95 8.22 -9.03
CA GLU A 42 -10.68 8.55 -9.69
C GLU A 42 -9.46 8.30 -8.80
N ASN A 43 -9.58 8.61 -7.51
CA ASN A 43 -8.52 8.45 -6.52
C ASN A 43 -8.67 7.17 -5.69
N SER A 44 -9.14 6.11 -6.32
CA SER A 44 -9.25 4.75 -5.78
C SER A 44 -8.57 3.74 -6.70
N TYR A 45 -8.42 2.51 -6.26
CA TYR A 45 -7.85 1.44 -7.08
C TYR A 45 -8.62 1.19 -8.38
N ILE A 46 -9.95 1.36 -8.38
CA ILE A 46 -10.71 1.18 -9.62
C ILE A 46 -10.37 2.29 -10.63
N GLY A 47 -10.20 3.53 -10.20
CA GLY A 47 -9.77 4.64 -11.05
C GLY A 47 -8.35 4.45 -11.56
N TRP A 48 -7.43 4.05 -10.69
CA TRP A 48 -6.05 3.73 -11.06
C TRP A 48 -5.97 2.59 -12.08
N TYR A 49 -6.75 1.51 -11.90
CA TYR A 49 -6.82 0.39 -12.83
C TYR A 49 -7.36 0.80 -14.20
N VAL A 50 -8.47 1.54 -14.25
CA VAL A 50 -9.07 2.03 -15.48
C VAL A 50 -8.16 3.05 -16.18
N GLY A 51 -7.50 3.91 -15.43
CA GLY A 51 -6.56 4.91 -15.95
C GLY A 51 -5.30 4.29 -16.59
N ARG A 52 -4.78 3.18 -16.06
CA ARG A 52 -3.63 2.46 -16.66
C ARG A 52 -3.89 1.97 -18.07
N THR A 53 -5.10 1.45 -18.34
CA THR A 53 -5.45 0.94 -19.66
C THR A 53 -5.52 2.02 -20.73
N LYS A 54 -5.83 3.27 -20.38
CA LYS A 54 -5.80 4.41 -21.34
C LYS A 54 -4.39 4.94 -21.60
N LYS A 55 -3.53 4.99 -20.60
CA LYS A 55 -2.17 5.58 -20.71
C LYS A 55 -1.15 4.72 -21.43
N SER A 56 -1.30 3.41 -21.45
CA SER A 56 -0.43 2.53 -22.24
C SER A 56 -0.53 2.80 -23.75
N ILE A 57 -1.54 3.53 -24.19
CA ILE A 57 -1.77 3.86 -25.61
C ILE A 57 -1.32 5.30 -25.93
N GLU A 58 -1.42 6.25 -25.01
CA GLU A 58 -1.19 7.69 -25.29
C GLU A 58 0.21 8.21 -24.91
N ASN A 59 0.94 7.57 -24.00
CA ASN A 59 2.22 8.08 -23.46
C ASN A 59 3.49 7.60 -24.18
N LEU A 60 3.38 7.04 -25.37
CA LEU A 60 4.57 6.70 -26.18
C LEU A 60 5.14 7.89 -27.00
N THR A 61 4.59 9.10 -26.88
CA THR A 61 4.92 10.19 -27.83
C THR A 61 5.22 11.56 -27.25
N ASP A 62 5.25 11.83 -25.94
CA ASP A 62 5.57 13.19 -25.45
C ASP A 62 6.38 13.24 -24.14
N ASP A 63 7.70 13.34 -24.31
CA ASP A 63 8.69 13.50 -23.23
C ASP A 63 8.92 14.97 -22.80
N SER A 64 8.18 15.95 -23.32
CA SER A 64 8.59 17.36 -23.30
C SER A 64 7.95 18.27 -22.27
N GLN A 65 7.06 17.79 -21.37
CA GLN A 65 6.48 18.65 -20.33
C GLN A 65 6.58 18.05 -18.91
N ILE A 66 7.76 18.19 -18.31
CA ILE A 66 7.99 17.89 -16.89
C ILE A 66 7.63 19.14 -16.07
N SER A 67 6.37 19.29 -15.69
CA SER A 67 6.03 20.18 -14.58
C SER A 67 6.13 19.40 -13.28
N VAL A 68 7.02 19.81 -12.39
CA VAL A 68 7.22 19.25 -11.05
C VAL A 68 6.00 19.64 -10.18
N SER A 69 4.90 18.91 -10.32
CA SER A 69 3.79 19.00 -9.39
C SER A 69 3.92 17.85 -8.40
N ARG A 70 4.19 18.15 -7.13
CA ARG A 70 4.21 17.20 -5.98
C ARG A 70 2.80 16.69 -5.62
N LYS A 71 1.84 16.73 -6.52
CA LYS A 71 0.49 16.19 -6.31
C LYS A 71 0.38 14.80 -6.90
N PRO A 72 -0.30 13.86 -6.23
CA PRO A 72 -0.66 12.59 -6.85
C PRO A 72 -1.37 12.86 -8.18
N LYS A 73 -1.02 12.12 -9.22
CA LYS A 73 -1.64 12.31 -10.54
C LYS A 73 -3.10 11.84 -10.47
N ILE A 74 -4.01 12.80 -10.52
CA ILE A 74 -5.44 12.56 -10.66
C ILE A 74 -5.69 12.06 -12.09
N TYR A 75 -6.28 10.90 -12.22
CA TYR A 75 -6.69 10.33 -13.51
C TYR A 75 -8.17 10.64 -13.72
N LEU A 76 -8.47 11.51 -14.67
CA LEU A 76 -9.83 11.96 -14.94
C LEU A 76 -10.68 10.84 -15.57
N LEU A 77 -11.79 10.49 -14.93
CA LEU A 77 -12.94 9.90 -15.63
C LEU A 77 -13.50 10.94 -16.63
N PRO A 78 -14.24 10.55 -17.68
CA PRO A 78 -14.72 11.47 -18.70
C PRO A 78 -15.67 12.59 -18.22
N SER A 79 -15.90 12.75 -16.93
CA SER A 79 -16.94 13.57 -16.31
C SER A 79 -16.64 15.07 -16.17
N ASP A 80 -15.42 15.53 -16.43
CA ASP A 80 -15.06 16.94 -16.15
C ASP A 80 -15.26 17.91 -17.33
N ASN A 81 -16.09 17.51 -18.30
CA ASN A 81 -16.54 18.48 -19.31
C ASN A 81 -17.88 19.11 -18.88
N PRO A 82 -17.92 20.33 -18.34
CA PRO A 82 -19.13 20.98 -17.88
C PRO A 82 -20.15 21.30 -19.00
N GLN A 83 -19.86 20.90 -20.24
CA GLN A 83 -20.71 21.08 -21.42
C GLN A 83 -21.37 19.78 -21.92
N GLU A 84 -21.17 18.63 -21.26
CA GLU A 84 -21.84 17.39 -21.67
C GLU A 84 -23.32 17.35 -21.22
N GLU A 85 -24.17 16.88 -22.12
CA GLU A 85 -25.61 16.75 -21.82
C GLU A 85 -25.85 15.66 -20.73
N PRO A 86 -26.81 15.85 -19.80
CA PRO A 86 -27.10 14.89 -18.72
C PRO A 86 -27.37 13.46 -19.18
N GLN A 87 -27.94 13.26 -20.36
CA GLN A 87 -28.18 11.94 -20.95
C GLN A 87 -26.88 11.22 -21.33
N THR A 88 -25.89 11.96 -21.83
CA THR A 88 -24.56 11.42 -22.17
C THR A 88 -23.85 10.96 -20.90
N LEU A 89 -23.87 11.76 -19.85
CA LEU A 89 -23.26 11.44 -18.56
C LEU A 89 -23.89 10.20 -17.91
N SER A 90 -25.22 10.11 -17.89
CA SER A 90 -25.93 8.92 -17.38
C SER A 90 -25.56 7.65 -18.15
N LYS A 91 -25.40 7.74 -19.48
CA LYS A 91 -24.95 6.61 -20.31
C LYS A 91 -23.52 6.21 -19.98
N GLN A 92 -22.61 7.16 -19.81
CA GLN A 92 -21.20 6.90 -19.47
C GLN A 92 -21.09 6.22 -18.09
N ARG A 93 -21.86 6.66 -17.10
CA ARG A 93 -21.93 6.04 -15.76
C ARG A 93 -22.47 4.60 -15.83
N ALA A 94 -23.52 4.36 -16.65
CA ALA A 94 -24.06 3.02 -16.87
C ALA A 94 -23.00 2.10 -17.51
N GLU A 95 -22.30 2.57 -18.54
CA GLU A 95 -21.24 1.82 -19.21
C GLU A 95 -20.05 1.52 -18.29
N PHE A 96 -19.68 2.47 -17.43
CA PHE A 96 -18.64 2.26 -16.41
C PHE A 96 -19.03 1.15 -15.44
N LEU A 97 -20.24 1.20 -14.90
CA LEU A 97 -20.75 0.19 -13.95
C LEU A 97 -20.92 -1.19 -14.61
N ASP A 98 -21.40 -1.24 -15.86
CA ASP A 98 -21.52 -2.50 -16.60
C ASP A 98 -20.15 -3.19 -16.80
N ARG A 99 -19.11 -2.41 -17.08
CA ARG A 99 -17.75 -2.94 -17.31
C ARG A 99 -16.99 -3.27 -16.04
N HIS A 100 -17.15 -2.47 -14.99
CA HIS A 100 -16.28 -2.49 -13.83
C HIS A 100 -16.99 -2.87 -12.51
N GLY A 101 -18.32 -2.89 -12.47
CA GLY A 101 -19.09 -3.16 -11.27
C GLY A 101 -18.89 -4.54 -10.64
N TYR A 102 -18.30 -5.50 -11.38
CA TYR A 102 -17.95 -6.84 -10.88
C TYR A 102 -16.51 -6.93 -10.39
N ASN A 103 -15.70 -5.89 -10.61
CA ASN A 103 -14.31 -5.89 -10.16
C ASN A 103 -14.25 -5.78 -8.63
N SER A 104 -13.34 -6.52 -8.00
CA SER A 104 -13.20 -6.57 -6.55
C SER A 104 -12.98 -5.20 -5.93
N TYR A 105 -12.21 -4.31 -6.56
CA TYR A 105 -12.02 -2.93 -6.10
C TYR A 105 -13.35 -2.17 -6.03
N MET A 106 -14.16 -2.24 -7.10
CA MET A 106 -15.44 -1.56 -7.15
C MET A 106 -16.43 -2.13 -6.12
N VAL A 107 -16.51 -3.46 -6.03
CA VAL A 107 -17.42 -4.15 -5.09
C VAL A 107 -17.13 -3.75 -3.64
N TRP A 108 -15.86 -3.69 -3.22
CA TRP A 108 -15.54 -3.36 -1.84
C TRP A 108 -15.63 -1.87 -1.56
N LEU A 109 -15.24 -1.01 -2.50
CA LEU A 109 -15.47 0.44 -2.39
C LEU A 109 -16.96 0.74 -2.23
N GLU A 110 -17.83 0.13 -3.04
CA GLU A 110 -19.29 0.30 -2.93
C GLU A 110 -19.81 -0.13 -1.57
N ARG A 111 -19.35 -1.24 -1.02
CA ARG A 111 -19.71 -1.67 0.34
C ARG A 111 -19.23 -0.70 1.42
N GLY A 112 -18.05 -0.11 1.25
CA GLY A 112 -17.57 0.99 2.09
C GLY A 112 -18.51 2.19 2.06
N LEU A 113 -18.90 2.62 0.86
CA LEU A 113 -19.87 3.70 0.67
C LEU A 113 -21.23 3.40 1.32
N GLN A 114 -21.75 2.17 1.15
CA GLN A 114 -22.99 1.75 1.80
C GLN A 114 -22.90 1.81 3.33
N ALA A 115 -21.78 1.35 3.90
CA ALA A 115 -21.55 1.36 5.35
C ALA A 115 -21.44 2.78 5.92
N ILE A 116 -20.92 3.74 5.15
CA ILE A 116 -20.72 5.13 5.59
C ILE A 116 -21.99 5.97 5.38
N TYR A 117 -22.62 5.85 4.20
CA TYR A 117 -23.70 6.74 3.75
C TYR A 117 -25.10 6.12 3.85
N GLY A 118 -25.19 4.83 4.16
CA GLY A 118 -26.45 4.17 4.49
C GLY A 118 -27.45 4.01 3.34
N TYR A 119 -27.01 4.08 2.09
CA TYR A 119 -27.93 3.86 0.96
C TYR A 119 -28.15 2.37 0.69
N GLU A 120 -29.34 2.05 0.21
CA GLU A 120 -29.72 0.68 -0.11
C GLU A 120 -29.48 0.35 -1.59
N GLY A 121 -29.14 -0.93 -1.85
CA GLY A 121 -28.90 -1.45 -3.19
C GLY A 121 -27.52 -1.06 -3.72
N PHE A 122 -27.37 -1.15 -5.04
CA PHE A 122 -26.11 -0.89 -5.71
C PHE A 122 -26.06 0.51 -6.30
N LEU A 123 -24.81 0.99 -6.54
CA LEU A 123 -24.58 2.22 -7.28
C LEU A 123 -25.13 2.09 -8.70
N LYS A 124 -25.83 3.12 -9.17
CA LYS A 124 -26.44 3.20 -10.49
C LYS A 124 -26.56 4.66 -10.92
N PRO A 125 -26.71 4.95 -12.23
CA PRO A 125 -26.80 6.33 -12.71
C PRO A 125 -27.82 7.19 -11.97
N GLU A 126 -28.97 6.60 -11.55
CA GLU A 126 -30.09 7.32 -10.93
C GLU A 126 -29.80 7.77 -9.49
N ASN A 127 -28.92 7.07 -8.74
CA ASN A 127 -28.57 7.45 -7.36
C ASN A 127 -27.19 8.12 -7.26
N TRP A 128 -26.45 8.22 -8.37
CA TRP A 128 -25.08 8.73 -8.42
C TRP A 128 -24.94 10.13 -7.83
N ASP A 129 -25.72 11.08 -8.33
CA ASP A 129 -25.63 12.48 -7.89
C ASP A 129 -26.06 12.65 -6.42
N SER A 130 -27.03 11.87 -5.96
CA SER A 130 -27.47 11.87 -4.56
C SER A 130 -26.35 11.37 -3.62
N ILE A 131 -25.65 10.29 -4.00
CA ILE A 131 -24.54 9.75 -3.22
C ILE A 131 -23.35 10.73 -3.28
N SER A 132 -23.04 11.28 -4.44
CA SER A 132 -22.00 12.30 -4.60
C SER A 132 -22.24 13.52 -3.71
N GLN A 133 -23.51 13.95 -3.61
CA GLN A 133 -23.89 15.05 -2.72
C GLN A 133 -23.69 14.70 -1.24
N GLN A 134 -24.03 13.48 -0.82
CA GLN A 134 -23.82 13.03 0.57
C GLN A 134 -22.34 13.02 0.93
N ILE A 135 -21.46 12.53 0.02
CA ILE A 135 -20.02 12.57 0.17
C ILE A 135 -19.57 14.02 0.37
N SER A 136 -19.95 14.91 -0.55
CA SER A 136 -19.54 16.34 -0.49
C SER A 136 -20.03 17.04 0.77
N ILE A 137 -21.23 16.72 1.27
CA ILE A 137 -21.76 17.25 2.54
C ILE A 137 -20.95 16.74 3.72
N ARG A 138 -20.62 15.46 3.77
CA ARG A 138 -19.83 14.84 4.86
C ARG A 138 -18.47 15.50 4.97
N HIS A 139 -17.79 15.69 3.85
CA HIS A 139 -16.44 16.23 3.78
C HIS A 139 -16.36 17.77 3.89
N LYS A 140 -17.48 18.47 4.10
CA LYS A 140 -17.44 19.86 4.61
C LYS A 140 -16.87 19.94 6.03
N ASN A 141 -16.97 18.87 6.80
CA ASN A 141 -16.26 18.71 8.06
C ASN A 141 -14.81 18.29 7.75
N PRO A 142 -13.79 19.12 8.06
CA PRO A 142 -12.39 18.78 7.79
C PRO A 142 -11.89 17.54 8.55
N HIS A 143 -12.57 17.15 9.63
CA HIS A 143 -12.25 15.95 10.41
C HIS A 143 -12.95 14.68 9.91
N ALA A 144 -13.80 14.78 8.87
CA ALA A 144 -14.57 13.64 8.37
C ALA A 144 -13.71 12.44 7.96
N PRO A 145 -12.54 12.60 7.27
CA PRO A 145 -11.72 11.46 6.90
C PRO A 145 -11.30 10.63 8.13
N LEU A 146 -10.77 11.30 9.14
CA LEU A 146 -10.32 10.63 10.37
C LEU A 146 -11.48 10.04 11.19
N GLU A 147 -12.63 10.74 11.22
CA GLU A 147 -13.86 10.21 11.85
C GLU A 147 -14.35 8.95 11.15
N ILE A 148 -14.35 8.91 9.82
CA ILE A 148 -14.74 7.73 9.02
C ILE A 148 -13.80 6.56 9.33
N LEU A 149 -12.49 6.77 9.31
CA LEU A 149 -11.52 5.73 9.66
C LEU A 149 -11.76 5.18 11.07
N LYS A 150 -11.93 6.05 12.07
CA LYS A 150 -12.09 5.64 13.48
C LYS A 150 -13.46 5.00 13.76
N GLN A 151 -14.54 5.54 13.20
CA GLN A 151 -15.91 5.11 13.56
C GLN A 151 -16.40 3.96 12.68
N GLN A 152 -16.30 4.07 11.36
CA GLN A 152 -16.76 3.06 10.41
C GLN A 152 -15.68 1.99 10.16
N GLY A 153 -14.43 2.40 9.98
CA GLY A 153 -13.29 1.49 9.78
C GLY A 153 -12.83 0.82 11.06
N LYS A 154 -13.11 1.41 12.25
CA LYS A 154 -12.59 0.97 13.56
C LYS A 154 -11.07 0.94 13.63
N TYR A 155 -10.40 1.87 12.92
CA TYR A 155 -8.95 2.01 13.00
C TYR A 155 -8.52 2.51 14.38
N LEU A 156 -7.53 1.84 14.96
CA LEU A 156 -6.77 2.35 16.11
C LEU A 156 -5.61 3.20 15.63
N HIS A 157 -4.90 2.73 14.61
CA HIS A 157 -3.69 3.35 14.07
C HIS A 157 -3.43 2.91 12.63
N ALA A 158 -2.64 3.69 11.89
CA ALA A 158 -2.21 3.35 10.55
C ALA A 158 -0.76 3.74 10.28
N VAL A 159 -0.03 2.90 9.55
CA VAL A 159 1.28 3.23 9.00
C VAL A 159 1.08 3.93 7.67
N GLN A 160 1.59 5.17 7.54
CA GLN A 160 1.35 6.04 6.40
C GLN A 160 2.57 6.08 5.46
N ASP A 161 2.38 5.81 4.19
CA ASP A 161 3.37 6.01 3.13
C ASP A 161 2.98 7.18 2.23
N SER A 162 3.44 8.36 2.60
CA SER A 162 3.28 9.57 1.80
C SER A 162 4.37 9.63 0.71
N TYR A 163 4.21 8.82 -0.36
CA TYR A 163 5.21 8.70 -1.43
C TYR A 163 5.47 10.00 -2.20
N TRP A 164 4.67 11.05 -1.99
CA TRP A 164 4.85 12.41 -2.52
C TRP A 164 5.59 13.35 -1.57
N ASP A 165 5.68 13.00 -0.26
CA ASP A 165 6.37 13.76 0.79
C ASP A 165 6.82 12.79 1.89
N TYR A 166 8.05 12.26 1.74
CA TYR A 166 8.56 11.18 2.58
C TYR A 166 8.64 11.58 4.05
N GLY A 167 8.13 10.71 4.92
CA GLY A 167 8.12 10.93 6.36
C GLY A 167 6.97 11.82 6.88
N TYR A 168 5.99 12.17 6.02
CA TYR A 168 4.84 13.00 6.41
C TYR A 168 3.72 12.15 7.02
N ASP A 169 3.25 12.56 8.19
CA ASP A 169 2.20 11.92 9.00
C ASP A 169 0.80 12.54 8.81
N LEU A 170 0.61 13.32 7.76
CA LEU A 170 -0.64 14.03 7.42
C LEU A 170 -1.12 15.01 8.51
N ASP A 171 -0.21 15.53 9.34
CA ASP A 171 -0.52 16.40 10.51
C ASP A 171 -1.37 15.70 11.60
N HIS A 172 -1.37 14.37 11.62
CA HIS A 172 -2.08 13.54 12.60
C HIS A 172 -1.15 12.50 13.27
N PRO A 173 -0.08 12.91 13.97
CA PRO A 173 0.95 12.01 14.53
C PRO A 173 0.41 11.01 15.55
N ASP A 174 -0.73 11.30 16.21
CA ASP A 174 -1.39 10.38 17.14
C ASP A 174 -2.15 9.24 16.43
N PHE A 175 -2.25 9.28 15.10
CA PHE A 175 -3.01 8.31 14.32
C PHE A 175 -2.24 7.72 13.16
N PHE A 176 -1.43 8.53 12.45
CA PHE A 176 -0.59 8.08 11.37
C PHE A 176 0.88 8.07 11.78
N SER A 177 1.54 6.92 11.65
CA SER A 177 2.99 6.84 11.77
C SER A 177 3.62 6.69 10.38
N PRO A 178 4.53 7.58 9.96
CA PRO A 178 5.05 7.55 8.60
C PRO A 178 6.02 6.40 8.35
N THR A 179 6.17 6.05 7.07
CA THR A 179 7.27 5.22 6.57
C THR A 179 8.46 6.09 6.15
N MET A 180 9.64 5.48 6.12
CA MET A 180 10.88 6.02 5.56
C MET A 180 11.10 5.36 4.20
N ARG A 181 10.60 5.99 3.13
CA ARG A 181 10.70 5.45 1.78
C ARG A 181 12.12 5.56 1.23
N VAL A 182 12.60 4.51 0.55
CA VAL A 182 14.00 4.45 0.07
C VAL A 182 14.15 4.64 -1.44
N ASP A 183 13.06 4.56 -2.22
CA ASP A 183 13.11 4.38 -3.67
C ASP A 183 13.91 5.46 -4.39
N MET A 184 13.72 6.76 -4.09
CA MET A 184 14.46 7.82 -4.74
C MET A 184 15.98 7.73 -4.50
N PHE A 185 16.41 7.19 -3.35
CA PHE A 185 17.84 7.01 -3.03
C PHE A 185 18.43 5.76 -3.69
N VAL A 186 17.60 4.73 -3.92
CA VAL A 186 17.98 3.50 -4.62
C VAL A 186 18.11 3.73 -6.12
N THR A 187 17.21 4.55 -6.67
CA THR A 187 17.12 4.73 -8.14
C THR A 187 17.98 5.88 -8.65
N SER A 188 18.07 6.99 -7.89
CA SER A 188 18.62 8.24 -8.38
C SER A 188 20.07 8.44 -7.92
N CYS A 189 21.03 7.97 -8.70
CA CYS A 189 22.45 8.25 -8.49
C CYS A 189 22.88 9.62 -9.06
N HIS A 190 21.98 10.36 -9.73
CA HIS A 190 22.28 11.66 -10.33
C HIS A 190 21.06 12.59 -10.26
N PRO A 191 21.27 13.95 -10.18
CA PRO A 191 20.19 14.93 -10.05
C PRO A 191 19.08 14.89 -11.09
N THR A 192 19.33 14.39 -12.28
CA THR A 192 18.33 14.31 -13.36
C THR A 192 17.53 13.01 -13.37
N LEU A 193 17.93 12.03 -12.56
CA LEU A 193 17.24 10.74 -12.47
C LEU A 193 16.14 10.81 -11.44
N LEU A 194 15.00 10.22 -11.79
CA LEU A 194 13.80 10.16 -10.95
C LEU A 194 13.43 8.70 -10.69
N ASP A 195 12.81 8.44 -9.53
CA ASP A 195 12.14 7.18 -9.28
C ASP A 195 10.78 7.09 -10.00
N HIS A 196 10.09 5.97 -9.88
CA HIS A 196 8.78 5.74 -10.53
C HIS A 196 7.68 6.71 -10.06
N ASP A 197 7.80 7.28 -8.85
CA ASP A 197 6.93 8.34 -8.32
C ASP A 197 7.41 9.75 -8.68
N ARG A 198 8.51 9.83 -9.49
CA ARG A 198 9.13 11.06 -9.96
C ARG A 198 9.81 11.87 -8.85
N ASN A 199 10.25 11.23 -7.78
CA ASN A 199 11.08 11.84 -6.76
C ASN A 199 12.56 11.69 -7.08
N SER A 200 13.35 12.64 -6.56
CA SER A 200 14.81 12.59 -6.57
C SER A 200 15.33 13.20 -5.27
N PRO A 201 16.32 12.57 -4.62
CA PRO A 201 16.88 13.13 -3.39
C PRO A 201 17.48 14.52 -3.61
N PHE A 202 18.01 14.77 -4.80
CA PHE A 202 18.64 16.04 -5.18
C PHE A 202 17.62 17.17 -5.40
N ILE A 203 16.35 16.84 -5.70
CA ILE A 203 15.26 17.79 -5.83
C ILE A 203 14.56 17.97 -4.49
N SER A 204 14.32 16.88 -3.78
CA SER A 204 13.57 16.88 -2.51
C SER A 204 14.37 17.52 -1.38
N TYR A 205 15.70 17.38 -1.40
CA TYR A 205 16.62 17.92 -0.38
C TYR A 205 17.66 18.85 -0.97
N PRO A 206 17.32 20.14 -1.21
CA PRO A 206 18.28 21.12 -1.71
C PRO A 206 19.41 21.32 -0.70
N GLY A 207 20.58 20.82 -0.96
CA GLY A 207 21.72 20.84 -0.05
C GLY A 207 22.28 19.47 0.29
N ILE A 208 21.66 18.41 -0.24
CA ILE A 208 22.25 17.06 -0.19
C ILE A 208 23.62 17.09 -0.89
N PRO A 209 24.69 16.52 -0.29
CA PRO A 209 26.00 16.49 -0.89
C PRO A 209 26.02 15.79 -2.25
N THR A 210 26.62 16.42 -3.27
CA THR A 210 26.75 15.87 -4.63
C THR A 210 28.18 15.60 -5.04
N ASN A 211 29.14 16.09 -4.27
CA ASN A 211 30.58 16.06 -4.59
C ASN A 211 31.39 15.13 -3.67
N ASN A 212 30.76 14.53 -2.68
CA ASN A 212 31.37 13.57 -1.77
C ASN A 212 30.36 12.46 -1.43
N PHE A 213 30.66 11.22 -1.79
CA PHE A 213 29.77 10.09 -1.59
C PHE A 213 29.62 9.71 -0.11
N ASP A 214 30.68 9.89 0.69
CA ASP A 214 30.60 9.63 2.14
C ASP A 214 29.65 10.65 2.81
N ASP A 215 29.82 11.94 2.51
CA ASP A 215 28.95 13.01 3.03
C ASP A 215 27.48 12.80 2.56
N TYR A 216 27.28 12.27 1.34
CA TYR A 216 25.96 11.91 0.82
C TYR A 216 25.29 10.79 1.65
N LEU A 217 26.03 9.72 1.96
CA LEU A 217 25.54 8.62 2.78
C LEU A 217 25.28 9.08 4.22
N ASP A 218 26.15 9.90 4.80
CA ASP A 218 25.98 10.46 6.14
C ASP A 218 24.73 11.36 6.21
N PHE A 219 24.51 12.21 5.19
CA PHE A 219 23.30 13.02 5.09
C PHE A 219 22.03 12.16 5.09
N ILE A 220 22.00 11.10 4.28
CA ILE A 220 20.84 10.18 4.22
C ILE A 220 20.64 9.51 5.58
N LYS A 221 21.70 9.03 6.21
CA LYS A 221 21.64 8.41 7.53
C LYS A 221 21.03 9.35 8.57
N GLU A 222 21.48 10.60 8.62
CA GLU A 222 20.93 11.60 9.55
C GLU A 222 19.47 11.93 9.24
N LEU A 223 19.08 12.00 7.97
CA LEU A 223 17.70 12.19 7.55
C LEU A 223 16.78 11.05 8.07
N PHE A 224 17.22 9.79 7.93
CA PHE A 224 16.46 8.64 8.39
C PHE A 224 16.39 8.56 9.93
N ILE A 225 17.47 8.92 10.62
CA ILE A 225 17.47 9.06 12.08
C ILE A 225 16.46 10.11 12.52
N ASN A 226 16.42 11.26 11.83
CA ASN A 226 15.47 12.32 12.13
C ASN A 226 14.02 11.88 11.90
N TRP A 227 13.72 11.20 10.78
CA TRP A 227 12.38 10.64 10.54
C TRP A 227 11.98 9.65 11.64
N ARG A 228 12.91 8.75 12.04
CA ARG A 228 12.67 7.79 13.11
C ARG A 228 12.36 8.48 14.45
N GLN A 229 13.07 9.55 14.76
CA GLN A 229 12.83 10.36 15.97
C GLN A 229 11.50 11.11 15.92
N ASN A 230 11.00 11.43 14.73
CA ASN A 230 9.71 12.08 14.49
C ASN A 230 8.57 11.09 14.19
N GLY A 231 8.69 9.85 14.64
CA GLY A 231 7.56 8.91 14.65
C GLY A 231 7.50 7.93 13.47
N ALA A 232 8.48 7.94 12.55
CA ALA A 232 8.52 6.92 11.50
C ALA A 232 8.81 5.53 12.09
N VAL A 233 8.07 4.51 11.62
CA VAL A 233 8.05 3.17 12.22
C VAL A 233 8.57 2.06 11.32
N ALA A 234 8.75 2.30 10.04
CA ALA A 234 9.20 1.32 9.06
C ALA A 234 9.97 1.96 7.91
N MET A 235 10.86 1.22 7.26
CA MET A 235 11.33 1.55 5.91
C MET A 235 10.37 0.97 4.87
N LYS A 236 10.29 1.57 3.68
CA LYS A 236 9.48 1.09 2.55
C LYS A 236 10.25 1.15 1.25
N SER A 237 10.19 0.06 0.47
CA SER A 237 10.59 0.03 -0.93
C SER A 237 9.43 -0.40 -1.83
N ALA A 238 9.20 0.36 -2.89
CA ALA A 238 8.31 0.05 -4.00
C ALA A 238 9.08 -0.03 -5.34
N SER A 239 10.38 -0.28 -5.29
CA SER A 239 11.26 -0.41 -6.48
C SER A 239 10.78 -1.47 -7.48
N ALA A 240 9.90 -2.39 -7.07
CA ALA A 240 9.25 -3.37 -7.93
C ALA A 240 8.48 -2.76 -9.12
N TYR A 241 8.12 -1.46 -9.05
CA TYR A 241 7.46 -0.74 -10.15
C TYR A 241 8.41 -0.27 -11.26
N GLU A 242 9.73 -0.33 -11.04
CA GLU A 242 10.71 0.17 -12.01
C GLU A 242 11.88 -0.77 -12.26
N ARG A 243 12.15 -1.71 -11.35
CA ARG A 243 13.28 -2.65 -11.47
C ARG A 243 12.98 -3.98 -10.80
N THR A 244 13.86 -4.97 -11.03
CA THR A 244 13.83 -6.23 -10.25
C THR A 244 14.12 -5.97 -8.77
N ILE A 245 13.43 -6.74 -7.90
CA ILE A 245 13.70 -6.78 -6.45
C ILE A 245 14.83 -7.76 -6.09
N GLN A 246 15.54 -8.28 -7.07
CA GLN A 246 16.77 -9.03 -6.87
C GLN A 246 17.93 -8.04 -6.68
N TYR A 247 18.48 -8.00 -5.48
CA TYR A 247 19.60 -7.12 -5.14
C TYR A 247 20.88 -7.93 -4.94
N ASN A 248 21.90 -7.65 -5.75
CA ASN A 248 23.20 -8.29 -5.65
C ASN A 248 24.11 -7.56 -4.66
N GLU A 249 25.17 -8.21 -4.22
CA GLU A 249 26.20 -7.54 -3.45
C GLU A 249 27.08 -6.69 -4.37
N VAL A 250 27.23 -5.43 -4.01
CA VAL A 250 28.09 -4.46 -4.73
C VAL A 250 29.02 -3.81 -3.71
N ASP A 251 30.31 -3.74 -4.03
CA ASP A 251 31.28 -3.11 -3.16
C ASP A 251 31.18 -1.57 -3.19
N TYR A 252 31.58 -0.95 -2.10
CA TYR A 252 31.55 0.49 -1.89
C TYR A 252 32.33 1.27 -3.00
N LYS A 253 33.45 0.75 -3.47
CA LYS A 253 34.30 1.43 -4.49
C LYS A 253 33.54 1.53 -5.82
N THR A 254 32.84 0.46 -6.21
CA THR A 254 32.00 0.42 -7.41
C THR A 254 30.85 1.43 -7.30
N ALA A 255 30.12 1.44 -6.20
CA ALA A 255 29.03 2.40 -5.98
C ALA A 255 29.53 3.86 -5.99
N LYS A 256 30.66 4.12 -5.34
CA LYS A 256 31.31 5.43 -5.33
C LYS A 256 31.71 5.90 -6.72
N GLN A 257 32.21 5.00 -7.57
CA GLN A 257 32.56 5.33 -8.96
C GLN A 257 31.30 5.70 -9.77
N LEU A 258 30.21 4.99 -9.59
CA LEU A 258 28.92 5.28 -10.25
C LEU A 258 28.33 6.62 -9.81
N PHE A 259 28.45 6.96 -8.52
CA PHE A 259 28.00 8.25 -7.99
C PHE A 259 28.71 9.45 -8.64
N TYR A 260 29.97 9.30 -9.06
CA TYR A 260 30.71 10.36 -9.74
C TYR A 260 30.66 10.28 -11.27
N LYS A 261 29.98 9.28 -11.83
CA LYS A 261 29.86 9.13 -13.27
C LYS A 261 29.03 10.27 -13.86
N ALA A 262 29.42 10.80 -15.02
CA ALA A 262 28.64 11.84 -15.68
C ALA A 262 27.24 11.32 -16.10
N ASN A 263 26.23 12.19 -16.04
CA ASN A 263 24.85 11.77 -16.26
C ASN A 263 24.58 11.14 -17.64
N ASP A 264 25.19 11.69 -18.68
CA ASP A 264 25.09 11.19 -20.06
C ASP A 264 25.85 9.86 -20.30
N GLU A 265 26.64 9.42 -19.32
CA GLU A 265 27.35 8.16 -19.34
C GLU A 265 26.69 7.08 -18.48
N ILE A 266 25.66 7.41 -17.67
CA ILE A 266 24.99 6.46 -16.80
C ILE A 266 24.03 5.59 -17.62
N SER A 267 24.32 4.30 -17.69
CA SER A 267 23.44 3.29 -18.30
C SER A 267 22.37 2.81 -17.33
N TRP A 268 21.40 2.06 -17.84
CA TRP A 268 20.41 1.38 -16.99
C TRP A 268 21.07 0.34 -16.06
N GLU A 269 22.06 -0.38 -16.56
CA GLU A 269 22.83 -1.35 -15.79
C GLU A 269 23.60 -0.67 -14.64
N ASP A 270 24.16 0.52 -14.88
CA ASP A 270 24.81 1.32 -13.83
C ASP A 270 23.82 1.68 -12.71
N ARG A 271 22.59 2.07 -13.07
CA ARG A 271 21.51 2.36 -12.10
C ARG A 271 21.13 1.13 -11.28
N ILE A 272 21.06 -0.05 -11.91
CA ILE A 272 20.81 -1.31 -11.21
C ILE A 272 21.93 -1.60 -10.21
N VAL A 273 23.19 -1.50 -10.61
CA VAL A 273 24.36 -1.77 -9.75
C VAL A 273 24.42 -0.77 -8.59
N TYR A 274 24.22 0.52 -8.86
CA TYR A 274 24.16 1.54 -7.81
C TYR A 274 23.02 1.27 -6.82
N GLY A 275 21.84 0.96 -7.34
CA GLY A 275 20.65 0.64 -6.54
C GLY A 275 20.83 -0.62 -5.71
N ASP A 276 21.54 -1.62 -6.21
CA ASP A 276 21.90 -2.83 -5.46
C ASP A 276 22.74 -2.47 -4.22
N PHE A 277 23.74 -1.60 -4.38
CA PHE A 277 24.54 -1.11 -3.25
C PHE A 277 23.68 -0.34 -2.25
N MET A 278 22.89 0.64 -2.72
CA MET A 278 22.08 1.48 -1.85
C MET A 278 21.04 0.65 -1.07
N PHE A 279 20.37 -0.31 -1.72
CA PHE A 279 19.41 -1.17 -1.04
C PHE A 279 20.06 -2.02 0.07
N ASN A 280 21.23 -2.62 -0.21
CA ASN A 280 21.99 -3.35 0.79
C ASN A 280 22.45 -2.44 1.94
N TRP A 281 22.80 -1.19 1.64
CA TRP A 281 23.14 -0.18 2.66
C TRP A 281 21.90 0.16 3.54
N PHE A 282 20.72 0.29 2.95
CA PHE A 282 19.47 0.49 3.69
C PHE A 282 19.08 -0.73 4.55
N CYS A 283 19.38 -1.95 4.13
CA CYS A 283 19.21 -3.12 4.99
C CYS A 283 20.06 -2.99 6.27
N GLY A 284 21.31 -2.50 6.14
CA GLY A 284 22.16 -2.19 7.29
C GLY A 284 21.57 -1.10 8.19
N LEU A 285 21.04 -0.04 7.59
CA LEU A 285 20.43 1.07 8.32
C LEU A 285 19.10 0.67 8.99
N SER A 286 18.27 -0.15 8.36
CA SER A 286 17.03 -0.69 8.96
C SER A 286 17.33 -1.45 10.25
N ARG A 287 18.38 -2.29 10.22
CA ARG A 287 18.85 -3.00 11.44
C ARG A 287 19.35 -2.02 12.51
N GLU A 288 20.11 -0.98 12.14
CA GLU A 288 20.65 0.02 13.07
C GLU A 288 19.52 0.82 13.74
N LEU A 289 18.50 1.21 12.98
CA LEU A 289 17.34 1.96 13.47
C LEU A 289 16.29 1.06 14.15
N ASP A 290 16.48 -0.25 14.09
CA ASP A 290 15.59 -1.27 14.64
C ASP A 290 14.12 -1.05 14.20
N VAL A 291 13.94 -1.02 12.87
CA VAL A 291 12.63 -0.88 12.21
C VAL A 291 12.44 -1.96 11.15
N PRO A 292 11.20 -2.46 10.93
CA PRO A 292 10.91 -3.38 9.84
C PRO A 292 11.08 -2.70 8.47
N PHE A 293 11.36 -3.52 7.45
CA PHE A 293 11.51 -3.07 6.08
C PHE A 293 10.39 -3.66 5.20
N GLN A 294 9.46 -2.82 4.79
CA GLN A 294 8.34 -3.15 3.92
C GLN A 294 8.81 -3.24 2.46
N ILE A 295 8.54 -4.35 1.81
CA ILE A 295 8.96 -4.64 0.44
C ILE A 295 7.74 -4.91 -0.44
N HIS A 296 7.55 -4.08 -1.47
CA HIS A 296 6.53 -4.34 -2.48
C HIS A 296 6.89 -5.60 -3.27
N THR A 297 5.97 -6.56 -3.33
CA THR A 297 6.08 -7.79 -4.12
C THR A 297 4.77 -8.05 -4.88
N GLY A 298 4.79 -8.84 -5.93
CA GLY A 298 3.57 -9.17 -6.67
C GLY A 298 3.24 -8.17 -7.78
N LEU A 299 1.98 -7.69 -7.82
CA LEU A 299 1.50 -6.82 -8.90
C LEU A 299 2.28 -5.50 -9.00
N ALA A 300 3.24 -5.47 -9.91
CA ALA A 300 4.07 -4.35 -10.31
C ALA A 300 4.65 -4.67 -11.70
N GLU A 301 5.94 -4.49 -11.95
CA GLU A 301 6.64 -5.08 -13.09
C GLU A 301 6.82 -6.58 -12.87
N LEU A 302 5.90 -7.41 -13.43
CA LEU A 302 5.80 -8.83 -13.11
C LEU A 302 7.09 -9.62 -13.32
N SER A 303 7.90 -9.24 -14.30
CA SER A 303 9.20 -9.86 -14.55
C SER A 303 10.23 -9.64 -13.44
N GLY A 304 10.04 -8.61 -12.61
CA GLY A 304 10.97 -8.17 -11.57
C GLY A 304 10.43 -8.20 -10.14
N SER A 305 9.15 -8.48 -9.94
CA SER A 305 8.46 -8.36 -8.63
C SER A 305 8.12 -9.70 -7.96
N HIS A 306 8.56 -10.81 -8.52
CA HIS A 306 8.32 -12.14 -7.97
C HIS A 306 9.03 -12.29 -6.62
N PRO A 307 8.33 -12.74 -5.53
CA PRO A 307 8.90 -12.78 -4.17
C PRO A 307 10.20 -13.57 -4.05
N LEU A 308 10.36 -14.69 -4.76
CA LEU A 308 11.57 -15.52 -4.70
C LEU A 308 12.83 -14.81 -5.23
N LEU A 309 12.69 -13.73 -6.02
CA LEU A 309 13.83 -12.90 -6.43
C LEU A 309 14.50 -12.20 -5.23
N PHE A 310 13.76 -12.05 -4.13
CA PHE A 310 14.24 -11.39 -2.91
C PHE A 310 14.89 -12.35 -1.90
N GLU A 311 14.83 -13.68 -2.12
CA GLU A 311 15.32 -14.71 -1.19
C GLU A 311 16.78 -14.49 -0.77
N SER A 312 17.67 -14.20 -1.73
CA SER A 312 19.09 -14.00 -1.43
C SER A 312 19.34 -12.82 -0.49
N THR A 313 18.51 -11.78 -0.58
CA THR A 313 18.57 -10.61 0.31
C THR A 313 18.07 -10.96 1.71
N ILE A 314 16.98 -11.71 1.84
CA ILE A 314 16.47 -12.22 3.13
C ILE A 314 17.55 -13.02 3.85
N ALA A 315 18.16 -13.96 3.15
CA ALA A 315 19.21 -14.83 3.70
C ALA A 315 20.47 -14.05 4.13
N ARG A 316 20.80 -12.97 3.41
CA ARG A 316 21.96 -12.10 3.69
C ARG A 316 21.78 -11.25 4.94
N TYR A 317 20.54 -10.85 5.24
CA TYR A 317 20.21 -9.95 6.35
C TYR A 317 19.26 -10.57 7.37
N PRO A 318 19.66 -11.65 8.08
CA PRO A 318 18.77 -12.36 9.00
C PRO A 318 18.32 -11.53 10.20
N ALA A 319 18.98 -10.41 10.50
CA ALA A 319 18.60 -9.49 11.58
C ALA A 319 17.66 -8.36 11.12
N VAL A 320 17.28 -8.29 9.85
CA VAL A 320 16.30 -7.35 9.32
C VAL A 320 14.95 -8.03 9.22
N GLN A 321 13.91 -7.41 9.76
CA GLN A 321 12.52 -7.87 9.63
C GLN A 321 11.96 -7.42 8.30
N PHE A 322 11.87 -8.31 7.32
CA PHE A 322 11.29 -8.03 6.01
C PHE A 322 9.78 -8.27 6.01
N VAL A 323 9.01 -7.25 5.65
CA VAL A 323 7.55 -7.32 5.53
C VAL A 323 7.20 -7.40 4.05
N LEU A 324 6.87 -8.59 3.56
CA LEU A 324 6.59 -8.83 2.14
C LEU A 324 5.13 -8.53 1.84
N PHE A 325 4.88 -7.53 1.00
CA PHE A 325 3.58 -6.94 0.74
C PHE A 325 2.73 -7.70 -0.27
N HIS A 326 1.42 -7.48 -0.19
CA HIS A 326 0.39 -7.94 -1.13
C HIS A 326 0.29 -9.46 -1.24
N SER A 327 0.77 -10.17 -0.21
CA SER A 327 0.90 -11.64 -0.28
C SER A 327 1.69 -12.11 -1.50
N GLY A 328 2.50 -11.24 -2.13
CA GLY A 328 3.17 -11.55 -3.39
C GLY A 328 2.22 -11.86 -4.55
N TYR A 329 0.95 -11.43 -4.49
CA TYR A 329 -0.07 -11.79 -5.49
C TYR A 329 0.42 -11.54 -6.94
N PRO A 330 0.28 -12.48 -7.87
CA PRO A 330 -0.46 -13.75 -7.76
C PRO A 330 0.32 -14.95 -7.18
N TRP A 331 1.58 -14.78 -6.74
CA TRP A 331 2.48 -15.86 -6.27
C TRP A 331 2.44 -16.09 -4.76
N TYR A 332 1.25 -16.06 -4.15
CA TYR A 332 1.11 -16.15 -2.69
C TYR A 332 1.59 -17.50 -2.09
N SER A 333 1.62 -18.58 -2.86
CA SER A 333 2.22 -19.84 -2.42
C SER A 333 3.75 -19.78 -2.36
N ASP A 334 4.40 -18.96 -3.19
CA ASP A 334 5.85 -18.83 -3.18
C ASP A 334 6.34 -17.98 -2.01
N ILE A 335 5.59 -16.93 -1.66
CA ILE A 335 5.89 -16.12 -0.47
C ILE A 335 5.77 -16.95 0.81
N LEU A 336 4.87 -17.93 0.83
CA LEU A 336 4.68 -18.85 1.92
C LEU A 336 5.93 -19.72 2.16
N GLY A 337 6.62 -20.14 1.08
CA GLY A 337 7.89 -20.85 1.17
C GLY A 337 8.99 -20.01 1.86
N LEU A 338 9.01 -18.70 1.61
CA LEU A 338 9.92 -17.78 2.30
C LEU A 338 9.59 -17.66 3.78
N ALA A 339 8.33 -17.45 4.15
CA ALA A 339 7.90 -17.36 5.54
C ALA A 339 8.00 -18.67 6.33
N HIS A 340 8.06 -19.81 5.64
CA HIS A 340 8.35 -21.10 6.25
C HIS A 340 9.84 -21.27 6.60
N ASN A 341 10.72 -20.78 5.72
CA ASN A 341 12.16 -21.04 5.82
C ASN A 341 12.91 -19.95 6.59
N TYR A 342 12.37 -18.72 6.68
CA TYR A 342 13.04 -17.55 7.24
C TYR A 342 12.18 -16.94 8.34
N ASP A 343 12.71 -16.84 9.56
CA ASP A 343 12.05 -16.29 10.75
C ASP A 343 11.97 -14.76 10.77
N ASN A 344 12.69 -14.11 9.89
CA ASN A 344 12.69 -12.66 9.68
C ASN A 344 11.77 -12.20 8.54
N VAL A 345 10.89 -13.09 8.02
CA VAL A 345 9.91 -12.78 6.99
C VAL A 345 8.52 -12.67 7.58
N PHE A 346 7.90 -11.51 7.42
CA PHE A 346 6.50 -11.23 7.72
C PHE A 346 5.70 -11.21 6.41
N ILE A 347 4.58 -11.92 6.36
CA ILE A 347 3.65 -11.89 5.23
C ILE A 347 2.62 -10.81 5.50
N ASP A 348 2.54 -9.81 4.64
CA ASP A 348 1.52 -8.80 4.77
C ASP A 348 0.46 -8.93 3.66
N MET A 349 -0.79 -9.10 4.10
CA MET A 349 -1.95 -9.19 3.22
C MET A 349 -2.50 -7.81 2.84
N VAL A 350 -1.68 -6.75 3.01
CA VAL A 350 -2.00 -5.40 2.56
C VAL A 350 -2.49 -5.42 1.12
N TRP A 351 -3.58 -4.69 0.80
CA TRP A 351 -4.23 -4.63 -0.51
C TRP A 351 -4.84 -5.97 -1.01
N ALA A 352 -4.29 -7.13 -0.65
CA ALA A 352 -4.67 -8.44 -1.20
C ALA A 352 -6.19 -8.75 -1.15
N PRO A 353 -6.96 -8.44 -0.07
CA PRO A 353 -8.39 -8.71 -0.01
C PRO A 353 -9.23 -7.97 -1.07
N ILE A 354 -8.79 -6.79 -1.51
CA ILE A 354 -9.48 -6.02 -2.56
C ILE A 354 -8.89 -6.24 -3.95
N ILE A 355 -7.68 -6.80 -4.08
CA ILE A 355 -7.18 -7.32 -5.36
C ILE A 355 -8.03 -8.54 -5.78
N SER A 356 -8.11 -9.53 -4.90
CA SER A 356 -8.84 -10.78 -5.12
C SER A 356 -9.30 -11.35 -3.78
N THR A 357 -10.57 -11.18 -3.46
CA THR A 357 -11.12 -11.71 -2.21
C THR A 357 -10.98 -13.22 -2.12
N THR A 358 -11.20 -13.95 -3.22
CA THR A 358 -11.03 -15.42 -3.28
C THR A 358 -9.55 -15.78 -3.08
N GLY A 359 -8.64 -15.12 -3.79
CA GLY A 359 -7.20 -15.37 -3.62
C GLY A 359 -6.71 -15.06 -2.20
N ALA A 360 -7.24 -14.04 -1.54
CA ALA A 360 -6.91 -13.72 -0.15
C ALA A 360 -7.44 -14.78 0.84
N VAL A 361 -8.63 -15.36 0.60
CA VAL A 361 -9.16 -16.48 1.39
C VAL A 361 -8.23 -17.69 1.25
N ASP A 362 -7.89 -18.08 0.01
CA ASP A 362 -7.03 -19.22 -0.28
C ASP A 362 -5.63 -19.04 0.33
N ALA A 363 -5.08 -17.83 0.24
CA ALA A 363 -3.79 -17.48 0.83
C ALA A 363 -3.81 -17.57 2.36
N LEU A 364 -4.79 -16.96 3.03
CA LEU A 364 -4.86 -16.95 4.48
C LEU A 364 -5.05 -18.37 5.07
N HIS A 365 -5.81 -19.24 4.39
CA HIS A 365 -5.90 -20.65 4.78
C HIS A 365 -4.53 -21.31 4.89
N GLN A 366 -3.68 -21.11 3.89
CA GLN A 366 -2.35 -21.69 3.82
C GLN A 366 -1.37 -21.01 4.78
N TYR A 367 -1.45 -19.68 4.95
CA TYR A 367 -0.57 -18.93 5.86
C TYR A 367 -0.75 -19.39 7.32
N ILE A 368 -1.99 -19.62 7.75
CA ILE A 368 -2.28 -20.14 9.09
C ILE A 368 -1.65 -21.53 9.30
N GLU A 369 -1.55 -22.34 8.26
CA GLU A 369 -1.04 -23.71 8.33
C GLU A 369 0.48 -23.81 8.27
N VAL A 370 1.14 -22.92 7.52
CA VAL A 370 2.52 -23.12 7.06
C VAL A 370 3.50 -22.07 7.58
N ALA A 371 3.06 -20.82 7.84
CA ALA A 371 3.93 -19.81 8.42
C ALA A 371 4.47 -20.28 9.79
N GLN A 372 5.73 -19.98 10.09
CA GLN A 372 6.37 -20.39 11.35
C GLN A 372 5.60 -19.91 12.59
N SER A 373 4.95 -18.75 12.51
CA SER A 373 4.07 -18.22 13.55
C SER A 373 2.92 -17.43 12.94
N SER A 374 1.75 -17.52 13.56
CA SER A 374 0.62 -16.64 13.23
C SER A 374 0.90 -15.14 13.52
N ASP A 375 1.96 -14.83 14.27
CA ASP A 375 2.40 -13.47 14.56
C ASP A 375 3.07 -12.79 13.34
N LEU A 376 3.43 -13.59 12.33
CA LEU A 376 4.09 -13.12 11.10
C LEU A 376 3.09 -12.70 9.99
N ILE A 377 1.79 -12.62 10.28
CA ILE A 377 0.74 -12.28 9.31
C ILE A 377 0.17 -10.91 9.65
N GLY A 378 0.37 -9.95 8.73
CA GLY A 378 -0.15 -8.59 8.83
C GLY A 378 -1.23 -8.27 7.80
N TRP A 379 -1.80 -7.06 7.90
CA TRP A 379 -2.74 -6.49 6.94
C TRP A 379 -2.74 -4.96 7.00
N GLY A 380 -2.97 -4.31 5.84
CA GLY A 380 -3.25 -2.90 5.66
C GLY A 380 -4.18 -2.68 4.46
N SER A 381 -4.80 -1.50 4.35
CA SER A 381 -5.72 -1.24 3.25
C SER A 381 -5.01 -0.80 1.98
N ASP A 382 -3.92 -0.06 2.08
CA ASP A 382 -3.14 0.46 0.96
C ASP A 382 -3.93 1.49 0.13
N THR A 383 -4.81 2.27 0.75
CA THR A 383 -5.80 3.10 0.06
C THR A 383 -5.54 4.60 0.23
N TRP A 384 -6.17 5.43 -0.65
CA TRP A 384 -5.98 6.88 -0.66
C TRP A 384 -7.07 7.65 0.08
N THR A 385 -8.26 7.06 0.21
CA THR A 385 -9.42 7.74 0.81
C THR A 385 -10.02 6.92 1.94
N SER A 386 -10.64 7.60 2.89
CA SER A 386 -11.29 6.95 4.04
C SER A 386 -12.41 6.00 3.63
N GLU A 387 -13.13 6.30 2.55
CA GLU A 387 -14.21 5.48 2.02
C GLU A 387 -13.68 4.15 1.46
N GLU A 388 -12.59 4.22 0.70
CA GLU A 388 -11.94 3.03 0.17
C GLU A 388 -11.32 2.19 1.28
N ALA A 389 -10.70 2.84 2.27
CA ALA A 389 -10.14 2.19 3.46
C ALA A 389 -11.21 1.39 4.23
N VAL A 390 -12.42 1.96 4.43
CA VAL A 390 -13.54 1.22 5.03
C VAL A 390 -13.93 0.03 4.18
N GLY A 391 -13.99 0.17 2.85
CA GLY A 391 -14.23 -0.95 1.93
C GLY A 391 -13.20 -2.07 2.08
N ALA A 392 -11.92 -1.70 2.16
CA ALA A 392 -10.82 -2.65 2.35
C ALA A 392 -10.88 -3.36 3.72
N VAL A 393 -11.24 -2.65 4.80
CA VAL A 393 -11.49 -3.27 6.11
C VAL A 393 -12.62 -4.28 6.05
N LEU A 394 -13.73 -3.96 5.37
CA LEU A 394 -14.85 -4.89 5.21
C LEU A 394 -14.44 -6.13 4.43
N ALA A 395 -13.59 -5.98 3.39
CA ALA A 395 -13.01 -7.09 2.66
C ALA A 395 -12.16 -7.98 3.57
N TRP A 396 -11.28 -7.38 4.36
CA TRP A 396 -10.42 -8.09 5.30
C TRP A 396 -11.23 -8.83 6.37
N LYS A 397 -12.21 -8.17 6.99
CA LYS A 397 -13.10 -8.79 7.96
C LYS A 397 -13.86 -9.98 7.38
N TYR A 398 -14.29 -9.88 6.12
CA TYR A 398 -14.93 -11.00 5.43
C TYR A 398 -13.96 -12.18 5.22
N VAL A 399 -12.73 -11.90 4.75
CA VAL A 399 -11.70 -12.93 4.53
C VAL A 399 -11.37 -13.66 5.83
N VAL A 400 -11.09 -12.91 6.91
CA VAL A 400 -10.80 -13.49 8.23
C VAL A 400 -11.98 -14.33 8.73
N SER A 401 -13.20 -13.79 8.69
CA SER A 401 -14.40 -14.49 9.16
C SER A 401 -14.61 -15.80 8.41
N LYS A 402 -14.45 -15.78 7.09
CA LYS A 402 -14.64 -16.94 6.24
C LYS A 402 -13.62 -18.03 6.55
N VAL A 403 -12.34 -17.69 6.59
CA VAL A 403 -11.26 -18.63 6.85
C VAL A 403 -11.37 -19.22 8.25
N LEU A 404 -11.62 -18.41 9.27
CA LEU A 404 -11.75 -18.91 10.65
C LEU A 404 -12.96 -19.83 10.81
N ALA A 405 -14.12 -19.48 10.21
CA ALA A 405 -15.30 -20.32 10.25
C ALA A 405 -15.04 -21.69 9.57
N GLU A 406 -14.43 -21.70 8.39
CA GLU A 406 -14.12 -22.92 7.66
C GLU A 406 -13.11 -23.81 8.43
N LYS A 407 -12.12 -23.20 9.11
CA LYS A 407 -11.18 -23.92 9.97
C LYS A 407 -11.84 -24.55 11.20
N ILE A 408 -12.81 -23.85 11.82
CA ILE A 408 -13.62 -24.41 12.95
C ILE A 408 -14.47 -25.56 12.44
N GLU A 409 -15.19 -25.40 11.33
CA GLU A 409 -16.04 -26.43 10.74
C GLU A 409 -15.27 -27.68 10.32
N ALA A 410 -14.02 -27.49 9.88
CA ALA A 410 -13.09 -28.57 9.58
C ALA A 410 -12.46 -29.23 10.84
N GLY A 411 -12.74 -28.74 12.05
CA GLY A 411 -12.14 -29.20 13.29
C GLY A 411 -10.66 -28.91 13.45
N TYR A 412 -10.12 -27.93 12.69
CA TYR A 412 -8.70 -27.57 12.75
C TYR A 412 -8.36 -26.88 14.07
N PHE A 413 -9.25 -26.03 14.58
CA PHE A 413 -9.23 -25.43 15.91
C PHE A 413 -10.64 -25.08 16.40
N ASP A 414 -10.77 -24.76 17.68
CA ASP A 414 -12.03 -24.34 18.32
C ASP A 414 -12.26 -22.83 18.25
N PHE A 415 -13.45 -22.39 18.69
CA PHE A 415 -13.83 -20.97 18.74
C PHE A 415 -12.85 -20.10 19.55
N SER A 416 -12.36 -20.61 20.69
CA SER A 416 -11.45 -19.83 21.54
C SER A 416 -10.13 -19.52 20.83
N LYS A 417 -9.57 -20.49 20.10
CA LYS A 417 -8.37 -20.25 19.28
C LYS A 417 -8.66 -19.32 18.10
N ALA A 418 -9.84 -19.43 17.48
CA ALA A 418 -10.26 -18.55 16.41
C ALA A 418 -10.38 -17.08 16.87
N GLU A 419 -10.94 -16.83 18.06
CA GLU A 419 -11.01 -15.47 18.64
C GLU A 419 -9.63 -14.86 18.90
N VAL A 420 -8.70 -15.66 19.46
CA VAL A 420 -7.33 -15.21 19.67
C VAL A 420 -6.65 -14.88 18.33
N LEU A 421 -6.81 -15.74 17.32
CA LEU A 421 -6.23 -15.53 16.01
C LEU A 421 -6.87 -14.33 15.30
N ALA A 422 -8.20 -14.13 15.42
CA ALA A 422 -8.86 -12.95 14.90
C ALA A 422 -8.24 -11.65 15.44
N GLN A 423 -8.01 -11.56 16.76
CA GLN A 423 -7.37 -10.39 17.38
C GLN A 423 -5.94 -10.18 16.87
N LYS A 424 -5.17 -11.25 16.66
CA LYS A 424 -3.83 -11.18 16.07
C LYS A 424 -3.89 -10.59 14.66
N LEU A 425 -4.73 -11.15 13.80
CA LEU A 425 -4.86 -10.74 12.39
C LEU A 425 -5.43 -9.33 12.22
N MET A 426 -6.30 -8.90 13.14
CA MET A 426 -6.95 -7.59 13.02
C MET A 426 -6.07 -6.43 13.51
N TYR A 427 -5.30 -6.61 14.61
CA TYR A 427 -4.53 -5.50 15.17
C TYR A 427 -3.26 -5.89 15.94
N LYS A 428 -3.24 -7.04 16.68
CA LYS A 428 -2.14 -7.34 17.61
C LYS A 428 -0.81 -7.57 16.91
N ASN A 429 -0.81 -8.25 15.74
CA ASN A 429 0.42 -8.53 15.00
C ASN A 429 1.06 -7.22 14.52
N ASN A 430 0.27 -6.33 13.93
CA ASN A 430 0.75 -5.02 13.50
C ASN A 430 1.17 -4.13 14.68
N ALA A 431 0.41 -4.16 15.80
CA ALA A 431 0.81 -3.45 17.01
C ALA A 431 2.19 -3.90 17.50
N ALA A 432 2.42 -5.22 17.57
CA ALA A 432 3.71 -5.78 18.00
C ALA A 432 4.85 -5.44 17.03
N LEU A 433 4.62 -5.60 15.71
CA LEU A 433 5.63 -5.37 14.67
C LEU A 433 6.10 -3.91 14.64
N TYR A 434 5.16 -2.96 14.68
CA TYR A 434 5.44 -1.52 14.61
C TYR A 434 5.57 -0.85 15.99
N ARG A 435 5.43 -1.63 17.07
CA ARG A 435 5.58 -1.19 18.48
C ARG A 435 4.58 -0.13 18.90
N PHE A 436 3.33 -0.35 18.54
CA PHE A 436 2.22 0.45 19.04
C PHE A 436 1.69 -0.11 20.36
N ASP A 437 1.38 0.75 21.31
CA ASP A 437 0.86 0.39 22.64
C ASP A 437 -0.67 0.22 22.60
N TYR A 438 -1.15 -1.02 22.27
CA TYR A 438 -2.58 -1.36 22.23
C TYR A 438 -2.90 -2.73 22.85
#